data_cb378e8f6abafc2677b5bdab48d634fb
#
_entry.id   cb378e8f6abafc2677b5bdab48d634fb
#
_cell.length_a   1.000
_cell.length_b   1.000
_cell.length_c   1.000
_cell.angle_alpha   90.00
_cell.angle_beta   90.00
_cell.angle_gamma   90.00
#
_symmetry.space_group_name_H-M   'P 1'
#
loop_
_entity.id
_entity.type
_entity.pdbx_description
1 polymer ?
#
loop_
_entity_poly.entity_id
_entity_poly.type
_entity_poly.pdbx_seq_one_letter_code
_entity_poly.pdbx_strand_id
1 'polypeptide(L)'
;MKPFDPYSIVIALNQLKDVVNEANQTNIFKDYAMPIIVVALSALTAYFIAIRGYQYQEAYKNEKAKADTLNQIILKMLAMQANLVATKQNYFDQLETNPVQRAVNVPPMSVSFEFESLNLSELTQLLYAKKRDINKHPWFNMASFAATIGNYNQFIELVKYRNEIDKEIKPLLAPLMVEGGKIHVTKIALAMGPMLTMRYVDITEKLITMVDDLLITIDDFMFNFSEVAAESLNKKYLKNYIYLQGYQNNSENFKALLKRCIDVNLVDLANIMHIDIDEAVKVYKQNSVVITTPKV
;
A
#
# COMPACT_ATOMS: atom_id res chain seq x y z
N MET A 1 15.69 70.26 76.33
CA MET A 1 16.42 69.96 75.09
C MET A 1 17.78 69.42 75.47
N LYS A 2 18.07 68.17 75.10
CA LYS A 2 19.44 67.67 75.34
C LYS A 2 20.38 68.37 74.35
N PRO A 3 21.58 68.72 74.75
CA PRO A 3 22.53 69.36 73.84
C PRO A 3 22.89 68.42 72.71
N PHE A 4 22.93 68.99 71.54
CA PHE A 4 23.31 68.34 70.34
C PHE A 4 24.76 67.88 70.44
N ASP A 5 25.00 66.56 70.45
CA ASP A 5 26.35 66.01 70.53
C ASP A 5 26.97 65.94 69.12
N PRO A 6 28.00 66.77 68.86
CA PRO A 6 28.62 66.80 67.54
C PRO A 6 29.31 65.44 67.17
N TYR A 7 29.64 64.65 68.19
CA TYR A 7 30.23 63.35 67.97
C TYR A 7 29.29 62.32 67.30
N SER A 8 28.00 62.41 67.65
CA SER A 8 26.98 61.55 67.07
C SER A 8 26.79 61.78 65.54
N ILE A 9 26.97 63.04 65.09
CA ILE A 9 26.93 63.36 63.64
C ILE A 9 28.12 62.80 62.89
N VAL A 10 29.32 62.90 63.50
CA VAL A 10 30.54 62.38 62.89
C VAL A 10 30.47 60.85 62.77
N ILE A 11 29.91 60.14 63.74
CA ILE A 11 29.71 58.70 63.72
C ILE A 11 28.71 58.35 62.63
N ALA A 12 27.58 59.04 62.53
CA ALA A 12 26.56 58.81 61.50
C ALA A 12 27.09 59.07 60.08
N LEU A 13 27.90 60.11 59.88
CA LEU A 13 28.57 60.41 58.61
C LEU A 13 29.62 59.38 58.23
N ASN A 14 30.38 58.87 59.19
CA ASN A 14 31.32 57.77 58.91
C ASN A 14 30.58 56.46 58.56
N GLN A 15 29.51 56.14 59.29
CA GLN A 15 28.67 54.99 58.94
C GLN A 15 28.04 55.13 57.55
N LEU A 16 27.54 56.32 57.21
CA LEU A 16 27.00 56.58 55.87
C LEU A 16 28.09 56.46 54.79
N LYS A 17 29.30 56.99 55.06
CA LYS A 17 30.47 56.86 54.19
C LYS A 17 30.85 55.39 53.98
N ASP A 18 30.84 54.58 55.05
CA ASP A 18 31.18 53.17 54.96
C ASP A 18 30.11 52.40 54.17
N VAL A 19 28.83 52.67 54.40
CA VAL A 19 27.70 52.08 53.60
C VAL A 19 27.75 52.50 52.13
N VAL A 20 28.09 53.78 51.85
CA VAL A 20 28.23 54.28 50.46
C VAL A 20 29.46 53.71 49.82
N ASN A 21 30.57 53.53 50.56
CA ASN A 21 31.76 52.87 50.02
C ASN A 21 31.52 51.37 49.79
N GLU A 22 30.79 50.67 50.65
CA GLU A 22 30.39 49.29 50.47
C GLU A 22 29.41 49.12 49.26
N ALA A 23 28.46 50.08 49.14
CA ALA A 23 27.54 50.09 48.01
C ALA A 23 28.23 50.44 46.68
N ASN A 24 29.33 51.24 46.74
CA ASN A 24 30.14 51.56 45.53
C ASN A 24 31.30 50.61 45.25
N GLN A 25 31.52 49.59 46.07
CA GLN A 25 32.45 48.51 45.66
C GLN A 25 31.86 47.74 44.55
N THR A 26 32.28 48.03 43.31
CA THR A 26 31.99 47.24 42.12
C THR A 26 32.44 45.80 42.36
N ASN A 27 31.48 44.94 42.67
CA ASN A 27 31.75 43.48 42.73
C ASN A 27 31.82 42.95 41.31
N ILE A 28 33.04 42.92 40.75
CA ILE A 28 33.33 42.51 39.37
C ILE A 28 32.62 41.22 39.05
N PHE A 29 32.51 40.32 40.00
CA PHE A 29 31.81 39.04 39.75
C PHE A 29 30.29 39.24 39.63
N LYS A 30 29.66 40.00 40.52
CA LYS A 30 28.20 40.23 40.54
C LYS A 30 27.76 41.16 39.41
N ASP A 31 28.56 42.22 39.13
CA ASP A 31 28.13 43.31 38.24
C ASP A 31 28.50 43.02 36.77
N TYR A 32 29.54 42.22 36.50
CA TYR A 32 29.99 41.92 35.13
C TYR A 32 29.98 40.43 34.83
N ALA A 33 30.50 39.55 35.69
CA ALA A 33 30.58 38.12 35.36
C ALA A 33 29.23 37.43 35.42
N MET A 34 28.39 37.69 36.42
CA MET A 34 27.07 37.05 36.56
C MET A 34 26.12 37.36 35.41
N PRO A 35 25.95 38.62 34.95
CA PRO A 35 25.14 38.91 33.77
C PRO A 35 25.60 38.15 32.50
N ILE A 36 26.92 38.08 32.27
CA ILE A 36 27.49 37.34 31.13
C ILE A 36 27.20 35.86 31.26
N ILE A 37 27.39 35.27 32.44
CA ILE A 37 27.10 33.85 32.70
C ILE A 37 25.60 33.55 32.49
N VAL A 38 24.70 34.41 32.98
CA VAL A 38 23.26 34.24 32.81
C VAL A 38 22.86 34.31 31.34
N VAL A 39 23.41 35.28 30.59
CA VAL A 39 23.14 35.37 29.13
C VAL A 39 23.69 34.14 28.38
N ALA A 40 24.91 33.69 28.71
CA ALA A 40 25.48 32.50 28.09
C ALA A 40 24.67 31.23 28.39
N LEU A 41 24.25 31.03 29.64
CA LEU A 41 23.40 29.90 30.04
C LEU A 41 22.04 29.96 29.37
N SER A 42 21.42 31.13 29.26
CA SER A 42 20.16 31.34 28.60
C SER A 42 20.28 31.03 27.10
N ALA A 43 21.32 31.50 26.44
CA ALA A 43 21.59 31.20 25.02
C ALA A 43 21.82 29.73 24.78
N LEU A 44 22.61 29.06 25.63
CA LEU A 44 22.83 27.60 25.57
C LEU A 44 21.51 26.82 25.73
N THR A 45 20.70 27.21 26.72
CA THR A 45 19.41 26.59 27.00
C THR A 45 18.47 26.74 25.79
N ALA A 46 18.36 27.96 25.25
CA ALA A 46 17.56 28.25 24.07
C ALA A 46 18.04 27.43 22.84
N TYR A 47 19.35 27.33 22.66
CA TYR A 47 19.95 26.52 21.59
C TYR A 47 19.58 25.01 21.70
N PHE A 48 19.70 24.45 22.92
CA PHE A 48 19.31 23.03 23.11
C PHE A 48 17.82 22.80 22.92
N ILE A 49 16.96 23.71 23.35
CA ILE A 49 15.52 23.62 23.13
C ILE A 49 15.22 23.71 21.63
N ALA A 50 15.85 24.64 20.93
CA ALA A 50 15.66 24.81 19.48
C ALA A 50 16.09 23.55 18.68
N ILE A 51 17.27 22.98 18.99
CA ILE A 51 17.75 21.75 18.35
C ILE A 51 16.79 20.57 18.60
N ARG A 52 16.38 20.37 19.87
CA ARG A 52 15.44 19.30 20.19
C ARG A 52 14.08 19.51 19.54
N GLY A 53 13.61 20.75 19.50
CA GLY A 53 12.38 21.10 18.80
C GLY A 53 12.45 20.79 17.30
N TYR A 54 13.55 21.15 16.65
CA TYR A 54 13.81 20.86 15.24
C TYR A 54 13.86 19.34 14.98
N GLN A 55 14.64 18.61 15.77
CA GLN A 55 14.75 17.15 15.64
C GLN A 55 13.38 16.46 15.85
N TYR A 56 12.59 16.94 16.79
CA TYR A 56 11.24 16.42 17.01
C TYR A 56 10.33 16.69 15.82
N GLN A 57 10.35 17.89 15.25
CA GLN A 57 9.55 18.25 14.07
C GLN A 57 9.95 17.44 12.85
N GLU A 58 11.25 17.24 12.63
CA GLU A 58 11.75 16.42 11.53
C GLU A 58 11.33 14.96 11.68
N ALA A 59 11.51 14.38 12.87
CA ALA A 59 11.05 13.04 13.16
C ALA A 59 9.54 12.89 12.98
N TYR A 60 8.74 13.86 13.42
CA TYR A 60 7.30 13.87 13.22
C TYR A 60 6.93 13.90 11.73
N LYS A 61 7.56 14.78 10.93
CA LYS A 61 7.31 14.87 9.49
C LYS A 61 7.63 13.56 8.78
N ASN A 62 8.76 12.94 9.13
CA ASN A 62 9.19 11.67 8.54
C ASN A 62 8.22 10.53 8.89
N GLU A 63 7.79 10.42 10.15
CA GLU A 63 6.82 9.38 10.55
C GLU A 63 5.43 9.63 9.94
N LYS A 64 5.02 10.89 9.82
CA LYS A 64 3.80 11.24 9.11
C LYS A 64 3.86 10.83 7.65
N ALA A 65 4.95 11.14 6.94
CA ALA A 65 5.13 10.74 5.54
C ALA A 65 5.04 9.22 5.35
N LYS A 66 5.65 8.42 6.25
CA LYS A 66 5.52 6.96 6.24
C LYS A 66 4.07 6.51 6.43
N ALA A 67 3.33 7.12 7.35
CA ALA A 67 1.93 6.79 7.59
C ALA A 67 1.05 7.17 6.41
N ASP A 68 1.32 8.31 5.75
CA ASP A 68 0.64 8.73 4.52
C ASP A 68 0.90 7.71 3.38
N THR A 69 2.15 7.29 3.21
CA THR A 69 2.53 6.27 2.23
C THR A 69 1.81 4.95 2.49
N LEU A 70 1.76 4.50 3.75
CA LEU A 70 1.01 3.30 4.14
C LEU A 70 -0.46 3.40 3.73
N ASN A 71 -1.13 4.51 4.10
CA ASN A 71 -2.52 4.74 3.76
C ASN A 71 -2.76 4.73 2.24
N GLN A 72 -1.90 5.40 1.47
CA GLN A 72 -2.00 5.44 0.01
C GLN A 72 -1.87 4.05 -0.62
N ILE A 73 -0.92 3.25 -0.16
CA ILE A 73 -0.69 1.90 -0.68
C ILE A 73 -1.91 1.03 -0.42
N ILE A 74 -2.42 1.02 0.83
CA ILE A 74 -3.58 0.21 1.18
C ILE A 74 -4.81 0.64 0.38
N LEU A 75 -5.07 1.94 0.24
CA LEU A 75 -6.22 2.43 -0.54
C LEU A 75 -6.10 2.07 -2.03
N LYS A 76 -4.90 2.14 -2.61
CA LYS A 76 -4.67 1.71 -3.99
C LYS A 76 -4.89 0.21 -4.17
N MET A 77 -4.38 -0.62 -3.27
CA MET A 77 -4.61 -2.07 -3.30
C MET A 77 -6.08 -2.43 -3.11
N LEU A 78 -6.79 -1.70 -2.25
CA LEU A 78 -8.24 -1.86 -2.08
C LEU A 78 -9.01 -1.53 -3.37
N ALA A 79 -8.61 -0.49 -4.08
CA ALA A 79 -9.21 -0.15 -5.38
C ALA A 79 -8.93 -1.23 -6.45
N MET A 80 -7.71 -1.78 -6.50
CA MET A 80 -7.38 -2.92 -7.36
C MET A 80 -8.25 -4.13 -7.02
N GLN A 81 -8.36 -4.47 -5.73
CA GLN A 81 -9.19 -5.58 -5.26
C GLN A 81 -10.66 -5.39 -5.66
N ALA A 82 -11.21 -4.18 -5.49
CA ALA A 82 -12.59 -3.87 -5.85
C ALA A 82 -12.85 -4.08 -7.35
N ASN A 83 -11.93 -3.68 -8.22
CA ASN A 83 -12.02 -3.93 -9.66
C ASN A 83 -11.99 -5.42 -10.02
N LEU A 84 -11.09 -6.17 -9.38
CA LEU A 84 -10.97 -7.61 -9.61
C LEU A 84 -12.22 -8.36 -9.11
N VAL A 85 -12.77 -7.95 -7.97
CA VAL A 85 -14.04 -8.47 -7.42
C VAL A 85 -15.17 -8.20 -8.41
N ALA A 86 -15.34 -6.95 -8.85
CA ALA A 86 -16.38 -6.59 -9.82
C ALA A 86 -16.21 -7.36 -11.13
N THR A 87 -14.98 -7.56 -11.59
CA THR A 87 -14.68 -8.36 -12.79
C THR A 87 -15.10 -9.82 -12.60
N LYS A 88 -14.68 -10.45 -11.51
CA LYS A 88 -14.95 -11.87 -11.25
C LYS A 88 -16.42 -12.17 -10.99
N GLN A 89 -17.14 -11.28 -10.34
CA GLN A 89 -18.59 -11.41 -10.09
C GLN A 89 -19.41 -11.59 -11.36
N ASN A 90 -18.93 -11.10 -12.51
CA ASN A 90 -19.64 -11.18 -13.77
C ASN A 90 -19.69 -12.58 -14.37
N TYR A 91 -18.81 -13.52 -13.94
CA TYR A 91 -18.70 -14.83 -14.57
C TYR A 91 -18.48 -15.99 -13.59
N PHE A 92 -18.14 -15.75 -12.35
CA PHE A 92 -17.62 -16.75 -11.40
C PHE A 92 -18.49 -18.01 -11.27
N ASP A 93 -19.82 -17.87 -11.23
CA ASP A 93 -20.79 -18.95 -11.06
C ASP A 93 -21.37 -19.48 -12.40
N GLN A 94 -20.95 -18.89 -13.53
CA GLN A 94 -21.46 -19.22 -14.86
C GLN A 94 -20.46 -20.03 -15.69
N LEU A 95 -19.26 -20.26 -15.16
CA LEU A 95 -18.20 -20.97 -15.88
C LEU A 95 -18.45 -22.49 -15.83
N GLU A 96 -18.32 -23.12 -16.98
CA GLU A 96 -18.26 -24.59 -17.14
C GLU A 96 -16.84 -25.02 -17.48
N THR A 97 -16.61 -26.30 -17.74
CA THR A 97 -15.27 -26.83 -18.04
C THR A 97 -14.86 -26.67 -19.51
N ASN A 98 -15.85 -26.48 -20.42
CA ASN A 98 -15.54 -26.35 -21.85
C ASN A 98 -14.91 -25.00 -22.18
N PRO A 99 -13.73 -24.95 -22.83
CA PRO A 99 -12.99 -23.70 -23.05
C PRO A 99 -13.71 -22.70 -23.96
N VAL A 100 -14.44 -23.17 -24.99
CA VAL A 100 -15.19 -22.26 -25.88
C VAL A 100 -16.37 -21.64 -25.16
N GLN A 101 -17.07 -22.42 -24.34
CA GLN A 101 -18.20 -21.92 -23.55
C GLN A 101 -17.73 -20.91 -22.51
N ARG A 102 -16.61 -21.19 -21.84
CA ARG A 102 -16.00 -20.23 -20.91
C ARG A 102 -15.69 -18.91 -21.60
N ALA A 103 -15.07 -18.98 -22.78
CA ALA A 103 -14.73 -17.78 -23.54
C ALA A 103 -15.95 -16.91 -23.88
N VAL A 104 -17.10 -17.54 -24.23
CA VAL A 104 -18.32 -16.81 -24.57
C VAL A 104 -19.10 -16.32 -23.33
N ASN A 105 -19.07 -17.08 -22.23
CA ASN A 105 -19.78 -16.75 -21.01
C ASN A 105 -19.13 -15.61 -20.21
N VAL A 106 -17.83 -15.39 -20.35
CA VAL A 106 -17.19 -14.22 -19.76
C VAL A 106 -17.58 -12.97 -20.54
N PRO A 107 -18.33 -12.02 -19.96
CA PRO A 107 -18.79 -10.83 -20.68
C PRO A 107 -17.65 -9.84 -20.93
N PRO A 108 -17.82 -8.85 -21.82
CA PRO A 108 -16.95 -7.69 -21.89
C PRO A 108 -16.92 -6.96 -20.56
N MET A 109 -15.74 -6.53 -20.18
CA MET A 109 -15.50 -5.92 -18.87
C MET A 109 -14.95 -4.50 -19.02
N SER A 110 -15.28 -3.65 -18.05
CA SER A 110 -14.71 -2.32 -17.96
C SER A 110 -13.91 -2.23 -16.65
N VAL A 111 -12.69 -1.74 -16.74
CA VAL A 111 -11.83 -1.48 -15.59
C VAL A 111 -11.83 0.02 -15.35
N SER A 112 -12.24 0.44 -14.16
CA SER A 112 -12.38 1.85 -13.79
C SER A 112 -11.15 2.44 -13.10
N PHE A 113 -10.22 1.60 -12.67
CA PHE A 113 -9.03 2.01 -11.93
C PHE A 113 -7.78 1.50 -12.63
N GLU A 114 -6.95 2.43 -13.09
CA GLU A 114 -5.60 2.16 -13.57
C GLU A 114 -4.61 2.55 -12.46
N PHE A 115 -3.64 1.70 -12.21
CA PHE A 115 -2.67 1.96 -11.17
C PHE A 115 -1.62 2.96 -11.67
N GLU A 116 -1.69 4.20 -11.18
CA GLU A 116 -0.62 5.17 -11.38
C GLU A 116 0.63 4.74 -10.59
N SER A 117 1.80 5.08 -11.13
CA SER A 117 3.08 4.70 -10.54
C SER A 117 3.18 5.10 -9.06
N LEU A 118 3.57 4.16 -8.21
CA LEU A 118 3.98 4.45 -6.83
C LEU A 118 5.38 5.07 -6.81
N ASN A 119 5.57 6.03 -5.92
CA ASN A 119 6.91 6.49 -5.61
C ASN A 119 7.64 5.42 -4.77
N LEU A 120 8.43 4.58 -5.43
CA LEU A 120 9.16 3.48 -4.79
C LEU A 120 10.13 3.97 -3.70
N SER A 121 10.58 5.23 -3.75
CA SER A 121 11.46 5.79 -2.72
C SER A 121 10.75 5.96 -1.38
N GLU A 122 9.47 6.32 -1.40
CA GLU A 122 8.64 6.44 -0.19
C GLU A 122 8.33 5.05 0.40
N LEU A 123 8.06 4.07 -0.45
CA LEU A 123 7.88 2.68 -0.04
C LEU A 123 9.13 2.13 0.65
N THR A 124 10.32 2.47 0.14
CA THR A 124 11.59 2.05 0.74
C THR A 124 11.72 2.54 2.19
N GLN A 125 11.33 3.79 2.46
CA GLN A 125 11.36 4.34 3.83
C GLN A 125 10.41 3.61 4.78
N LEU A 126 9.27 3.14 4.28
CA LEU A 126 8.30 2.38 5.06
C LEU A 126 8.80 0.95 5.36
N LEU A 127 9.43 0.29 4.38
CA LEU A 127 9.87 -1.09 4.50
C LEU A 127 11.25 -1.23 5.16
N TYR A 128 12.10 -0.19 5.09
CA TYR A 128 13.46 -0.24 5.61
C TYR A 128 13.48 -0.06 7.14
N ALA A 129 13.56 -1.16 7.87
CA ALA A 129 13.86 -1.16 9.29
C ALA A 129 15.23 -1.81 9.53
N LYS A 130 16.13 -1.08 10.21
CA LYS A 130 17.56 -1.40 10.45
C LYS A 130 17.89 -2.81 10.99
N LYS A 131 16.90 -3.62 11.37
CA LYS A 131 17.09 -4.94 11.99
C LYS A 131 16.10 -6.00 11.50
N ARG A 132 15.38 -5.75 10.40
CA ARG A 132 14.41 -6.72 9.89
C ARG A 132 15.06 -7.72 8.97
N ASP A 133 14.73 -8.97 9.20
CA ASP A 133 15.00 -10.03 8.24
C ASP A 133 14.03 -9.90 7.07
N ILE A 134 14.53 -9.43 5.93
CA ILE A 134 13.76 -9.23 4.69
C ILE A 134 13.13 -10.56 4.22
N ASN A 135 13.70 -11.68 4.62
CA ASN A 135 13.21 -13.01 4.25
C ASN A 135 12.04 -13.48 5.15
N LYS A 136 11.73 -12.76 6.20
CA LYS A 136 10.71 -13.17 7.18
C LYS A 136 9.28 -13.06 6.64
N HIS A 137 9.03 -12.17 5.69
CA HIS A 137 7.73 -12.00 5.07
C HIS A 137 7.87 -11.54 3.61
N PRO A 138 7.12 -12.12 2.64
CA PRO A 138 7.23 -11.77 1.23
C PRO A 138 6.96 -10.29 0.95
N TRP A 139 6.13 -9.62 1.77
CA TRP A 139 5.79 -8.20 1.61
C TRP A 139 6.83 -7.21 2.12
N PHE A 140 7.93 -7.69 2.69
CA PHE A 140 9.14 -6.88 2.88
C PHE A 140 9.97 -6.76 1.59
N ASN A 141 9.70 -7.62 0.61
CA ASN A 141 10.41 -7.61 -0.65
C ASN A 141 9.73 -6.66 -1.65
N MET A 142 10.43 -5.59 -2.04
CA MET A 142 9.95 -4.64 -3.04
C MET A 142 9.65 -5.31 -4.40
N ALA A 143 10.33 -6.40 -4.75
CA ALA A 143 10.08 -7.12 -5.99
C ALA A 143 8.68 -7.75 -6.00
N SER A 144 8.19 -8.28 -4.87
CA SER A 144 6.81 -8.80 -4.75
C SER A 144 5.77 -7.70 -4.99
N PHE A 145 6.04 -6.53 -4.48
CA PHE A 145 5.21 -5.34 -4.70
C PHE A 145 5.16 -4.94 -6.18
N ALA A 146 6.34 -4.76 -6.77
CA ALA A 146 6.47 -4.38 -8.18
C ALA A 146 5.82 -5.42 -9.11
N ALA A 147 5.99 -6.71 -8.81
CA ALA A 147 5.37 -7.80 -9.54
C ALA A 147 3.83 -7.76 -9.46
N THR A 148 3.26 -7.52 -8.26
CA THR A 148 1.81 -7.42 -8.09
C THR A 148 1.22 -6.26 -8.89
N ILE A 149 1.86 -5.10 -8.86
CA ILE A 149 1.45 -3.92 -9.65
C ILE A 149 1.60 -4.20 -11.15
N GLY A 150 2.72 -4.79 -11.55
CA GLY A 150 2.97 -5.16 -12.95
C GLY A 150 1.92 -6.13 -13.49
N ASN A 151 1.60 -7.16 -12.72
CA ASN A 151 0.56 -8.14 -13.07
C ASN A 151 -0.83 -7.48 -13.14
N TYR A 152 -1.14 -6.55 -12.26
CA TYR A 152 -2.41 -5.82 -12.34
C TYR A 152 -2.49 -4.93 -13.58
N ASN A 153 -1.43 -4.24 -13.94
CA ASN A 153 -1.40 -3.46 -15.18
C ASN A 153 -1.52 -4.37 -16.41
N GLN A 154 -0.88 -5.54 -16.39
CA GLN A 154 -1.03 -6.55 -17.44
C GLN A 154 -2.47 -7.09 -17.52
N PHE A 155 -3.15 -7.30 -16.38
CA PHE A 155 -4.58 -7.63 -16.34
C PHE A 155 -5.43 -6.58 -17.08
N ILE A 156 -5.18 -5.29 -16.86
CA ILE A 156 -5.91 -4.22 -17.57
C ILE A 156 -5.73 -4.35 -19.08
N GLU A 157 -4.51 -4.57 -19.56
CA GLU A 157 -4.24 -4.74 -20.98
C GLU A 157 -4.89 -6.01 -21.55
N LEU A 158 -4.92 -7.10 -20.78
CA LEU A 158 -5.63 -8.33 -21.18
C LEU A 158 -7.14 -8.09 -21.31
N VAL A 159 -7.75 -7.33 -20.40
CA VAL A 159 -9.17 -6.95 -20.48
C VAL A 159 -9.43 -6.14 -21.75
N LYS A 160 -8.62 -5.13 -22.03
CA LYS A 160 -8.75 -4.30 -23.24
C LYS A 160 -8.65 -5.16 -24.50
N TYR A 161 -7.62 -6.00 -24.59
CA TYR A 161 -7.39 -6.86 -25.75
C TYR A 161 -8.54 -7.89 -25.94
N ARG A 162 -9.00 -8.52 -24.84
CA ARG A 162 -10.12 -9.44 -24.90
C ARG A 162 -11.41 -8.74 -25.38
N ASN A 163 -11.68 -7.52 -24.91
CA ASN A 163 -12.84 -6.76 -25.35
C ASN A 163 -12.79 -6.42 -26.86
N GLU A 164 -11.60 -6.19 -27.43
CA GLU A 164 -11.47 -6.00 -28.87
C GLU A 164 -11.83 -7.30 -29.63
N ILE A 165 -11.34 -8.46 -29.17
CA ILE A 165 -11.70 -9.75 -29.77
C ILE A 165 -13.22 -9.99 -29.63
N ASP A 166 -13.83 -9.65 -28.50
CA ASP A 166 -15.27 -9.80 -28.28
C ASP A 166 -16.09 -8.97 -29.30
N LYS A 167 -15.61 -7.76 -29.64
CA LYS A 167 -16.22 -6.94 -30.71
C LYS A 167 -16.16 -7.60 -32.09
N GLU A 168 -15.09 -8.33 -32.39
CA GLU A 168 -14.95 -9.10 -33.64
C GLU A 168 -15.91 -10.30 -33.65
N ILE A 169 -16.12 -10.93 -32.51
CA ILE A 169 -16.89 -12.19 -32.37
C ILE A 169 -18.39 -11.94 -32.34
N LYS A 170 -18.89 -10.90 -31.67
CA LYS A 170 -20.32 -10.64 -31.53
C LYS A 170 -21.11 -10.65 -32.82
N PRO A 171 -20.68 -10.01 -33.91
CA PRO A 171 -21.39 -10.07 -35.19
C PRO A 171 -21.48 -11.48 -35.76
N LEU A 172 -20.48 -12.34 -35.52
CA LEU A 172 -20.43 -13.72 -36.02
C LEU A 172 -21.40 -14.64 -35.26
N LEU A 173 -21.62 -14.36 -33.97
CA LEU A 173 -22.51 -15.13 -33.11
C LEU A 173 -23.97 -14.63 -33.15
N ALA A 174 -24.21 -13.39 -33.55
CA ALA A 174 -25.54 -12.80 -33.58
C ALA A 174 -26.59 -13.64 -34.34
N PRO A 175 -26.29 -14.23 -35.52
CA PRO A 175 -27.25 -15.09 -36.23
C PRO A 175 -27.65 -16.32 -35.43
N LEU A 176 -26.70 -16.90 -34.64
CA LEU A 176 -26.97 -18.09 -33.82
C LEU A 176 -27.87 -17.80 -32.63
N MET A 177 -27.83 -16.56 -32.11
CA MET A 177 -28.65 -16.10 -30.96
C MET A 177 -30.10 -15.90 -31.34
N VAL A 178 -30.42 -15.60 -32.59
CA VAL A 178 -31.80 -15.38 -33.09
C VAL A 178 -32.62 -16.67 -33.10
N GLU A 179 -31.99 -17.83 -33.27
CA GLU A 179 -32.68 -19.13 -33.28
C GLU A 179 -33.29 -19.53 -31.95
N GLY A 180 -32.94 -18.87 -30.86
CA GLY A 180 -33.37 -19.17 -29.50
C GLY A 180 -32.87 -20.52 -28.98
N GLY A 181 -32.72 -20.65 -27.66
CA GLY A 181 -32.29 -21.91 -27.05
C GLY A 181 -30.77 -22.00 -26.78
N LYS A 182 -30.32 -23.17 -26.29
CA LYS A 182 -28.90 -23.45 -26.03
C LYS A 182 -28.13 -23.66 -27.32
N ILE A 183 -27.15 -22.79 -27.58
CA ILE A 183 -26.30 -22.92 -28.78
C ILE A 183 -25.23 -23.96 -28.47
N HIS A 184 -25.11 -24.97 -29.36
CA HIS A 184 -24.09 -25.99 -29.21
C HIS A 184 -22.68 -25.41 -29.45
N VAL A 185 -21.72 -25.75 -28.61
CA VAL A 185 -20.35 -25.25 -28.64
C VAL A 185 -19.68 -25.39 -30.01
N THR A 186 -19.93 -26.50 -30.72
CA THR A 186 -19.41 -26.73 -32.07
C THR A 186 -19.90 -25.67 -33.08
N LYS A 187 -21.17 -25.23 -32.99
CA LYS A 187 -21.70 -24.16 -33.86
C LYS A 187 -21.00 -22.83 -33.58
N ILE A 188 -20.72 -22.54 -32.29
CA ILE A 188 -20.00 -21.36 -31.88
C ILE A 188 -18.59 -21.35 -32.46
N ALA A 189 -17.85 -22.46 -32.28
CA ALA A 189 -16.49 -22.59 -32.78
C ALA A 189 -16.42 -22.52 -34.34
N LEU A 190 -17.39 -23.12 -35.03
CA LEU A 190 -17.49 -23.03 -36.50
C LEU A 190 -17.75 -21.60 -36.97
N ALA A 191 -18.65 -20.86 -36.30
CA ALA A 191 -18.94 -19.46 -36.64
C ALA A 191 -17.75 -18.52 -36.46
N MET A 192 -16.93 -18.73 -35.41
CA MET A 192 -15.73 -17.97 -35.17
C MET A 192 -14.54 -18.36 -36.08
N GLY A 193 -14.51 -19.61 -36.48
CA GLY A 193 -13.35 -20.20 -37.16
C GLY A 193 -12.18 -20.51 -36.22
N PRO A 194 -11.20 -21.30 -36.62
CA PRO A 194 -10.17 -21.86 -35.72
C PRO A 194 -9.26 -20.79 -35.10
N MET A 195 -8.80 -19.85 -35.90
CA MET A 195 -7.87 -18.80 -35.40
C MET A 195 -8.50 -17.89 -34.37
N LEU A 196 -9.73 -17.46 -34.57
CA LEU A 196 -10.42 -16.54 -33.64
C LEU A 196 -10.84 -17.29 -32.38
N THR A 197 -11.26 -18.58 -32.52
CA THR A 197 -11.55 -19.47 -31.40
C THR A 197 -10.32 -19.65 -30.51
N MET A 198 -9.15 -19.95 -31.09
CA MET A 198 -7.90 -20.09 -30.35
C MET A 198 -7.55 -18.80 -29.58
N ARG A 199 -7.55 -17.65 -30.25
CA ARG A 199 -7.23 -16.36 -29.64
C ARG A 199 -8.19 -16.02 -28.48
N TYR A 200 -9.48 -16.25 -28.67
CA TYR A 200 -10.49 -15.91 -27.69
C TYR A 200 -10.43 -16.80 -26.45
N VAL A 201 -10.22 -18.09 -26.65
CA VAL A 201 -10.03 -19.08 -25.58
C VAL A 201 -8.75 -18.76 -24.81
N ASP A 202 -7.61 -18.59 -25.49
CA ASP A 202 -6.32 -18.29 -24.86
C ASP A 202 -6.39 -17.06 -23.96
N ILE A 203 -6.87 -15.95 -24.48
CA ILE A 203 -6.94 -14.69 -23.74
C ILE A 203 -7.90 -14.79 -22.56
N THR A 204 -9.01 -15.52 -22.71
CA THR A 204 -10.00 -15.67 -21.64
C THR A 204 -9.47 -16.53 -20.50
N GLU A 205 -8.82 -17.66 -20.78
CA GLU A 205 -8.24 -18.53 -19.73
C GLU A 205 -7.11 -17.82 -18.99
N LYS A 206 -6.24 -17.09 -19.70
CA LYS A 206 -5.20 -16.26 -19.08
C LYS A 206 -5.80 -15.17 -18.19
N LEU A 207 -6.89 -14.55 -18.62
CA LEU A 207 -7.58 -13.53 -17.85
C LEU A 207 -8.19 -14.11 -16.57
N ILE A 208 -8.92 -15.23 -16.65
CA ILE A 208 -9.53 -15.90 -15.48
C ILE A 208 -8.44 -16.27 -14.46
N THR A 209 -7.37 -16.90 -14.91
CA THR A 209 -6.24 -17.28 -14.04
C THR A 209 -5.62 -16.06 -13.37
N MET A 210 -5.38 -14.99 -14.14
CA MET A 210 -4.78 -13.76 -13.60
C MET A 210 -5.67 -13.05 -12.59
N VAL A 211 -6.99 -13.04 -12.79
CA VAL A 211 -7.94 -12.47 -11.81
C VAL A 211 -7.92 -13.27 -10.51
N ASP A 212 -7.91 -14.61 -10.61
CA ASP A 212 -7.84 -15.49 -9.44
C ASP A 212 -6.54 -15.27 -8.65
N ASP A 213 -5.40 -15.26 -9.33
CA ASP A 213 -4.09 -15.08 -8.72
C ASP A 213 -3.94 -13.68 -8.07
N LEU A 214 -4.39 -12.64 -8.76
CA LEU A 214 -4.33 -11.28 -8.24
C LEU A 214 -5.25 -11.07 -7.05
N LEU A 215 -6.47 -11.61 -7.04
CA LEU A 215 -7.38 -11.52 -5.90
C LEU A 215 -6.77 -12.14 -4.65
N ILE A 216 -6.22 -13.35 -4.78
CA ILE A 216 -5.57 -14.07 -3.68
C ILE A 216 -4.33 -13.29 -3.20
N THR A 217 -3.51 -12.80 -4.13
CA THR A 217 -2.28 -12.07 -3.80
C THR A 217 -2.57 -10.75 -3.11
N ILE A 218 -3.56 -9.98 -3.60
CA ILE A 218 -3.92 -8.70 -3.01
C ILE A 218 -4.61 -8.87 -1.66
N ASP A 219 -5.42 -9.91 -1.47
CA ASP A 219 -6.03 -10.22 -0.18
C ASP A 219 -4.98 -10.58 0.87
N ASP A 220 -4.02 -11.45 0.51
CA ASP A 220 -2.86 -11.77 1.37
C ASP A 220 -2.04 -10.52 1.70
N PHE A 221 -1.80 -9.66 0.70
CA PHE A 221 -1.15 -8.38 0.91
C PHE A 221 -1.90 -7.50 1.91
N MET A 222 -3.19 -7.30 1.68
CA MET A 222 -4.02 -6.43 2.53
C MET A 222 -4.05 -6.91 3.98
N PHE A 223 -4.13 -8.23 4.18
CA PHE A 223 -4.13 -8.84 5.51
C PHE A 223 -2.80 -8.67 6.24
N ASN A 224 -1.69 -8.94 5.57
CA ASN A 224 -0.37 -9.02 6.21
C ASN A 224 0.41 -7.70 6.20
N PHE A 225 0.34 -6.92 5.11
CA PHE A 225 1.19 -5.75 4.93
C PHE A 225 0.91 -4.63 5.93
N SER A 226 -0.35 -4.39 6.25
CA SER A 226 -0.73 -3.32 7.18
C SER A 226 -0.13 -3.53 8.57
N GLU A 227 -0.09 -4.77 9.07
CA GLU A 227 0.53 -5.13 10.33
C GLU A 227 2.05 -4.96 10.26
N VAL A 228 2.65 -5.51 9.21
CA VAL A 228 4.09 -5.43 8.93
C VAL A 228 4.57 -3.99 8.82
N ALA A 229 3.84 -3.14 8.10
CA ALA A 229 4.19 -1.74 7.91
C ALA A 229 3.98 -0.91 9.19
N ALA A 230 2.92 -1.18 9.96
CA ALA A 230 2.64 -0.50 11.22
C ALA A 230 3.75 -0.68 12.27
N GLU A 231 4.48 -1.80 12.23
CA GLU A 231 5.65 -2.01 13.08
C GLU A 231 6.83 -1.06 12.75
N SER A 232 6.90 -0.54 11.52
CA SER A 232 7.96 0.42 11.12
C SER A 232 7.67 1.85 11.55
N LEU A 233 6.45 2.12 12.01
CA LEU A 233 6.02 3.44 12.44
C LEU A 233 6.31 3.69 13.92
N ASN A 234 6.88 4.84 14.22
CA ASN A 234 7.08 5.27 15.61
C ASN A 234 5.82 5.94 16.16
N LYS A 235 5.03 5.16 16.90
CA LYS A 235 3.75 5.59 17.49
C LYS A 235 3.88 6.83 18.39
N LYS A 236 5.08 7.12 18.94
CA LYS A 236 5.33 8.31 19.76
C LYS A 236 5.02 9.61 19.01
N TYR A 237 5.37 9.67 17.73
CA TYR A 237 5.16 10.84 16.90
C TYR A 237 3.78 10.87 16.22
N LEU A 238 3.05 9.74 16.20
CA LEU A 238 1.77 9.60 15.50
C LEU A 238 0.54 9.57 16.43
N LYS A 239 0.66 10.06 17.67
CA LYS A 239 -0.43 9.97 18.68
C LYS A 239 -1.79 10.48 18.20
N ASN A 240 -1.80 11.52 17.36
CA ASN A 240 -3.02 12.17 16.84
C ASN A 240 -3.17 11.97 15.33
N TYR A 241 -2.45 11.01 14.74
CA TYR A 241 -2.49 10.77 13.30
C TYR A 241 -3.19 9.45 13.00
N ILE A 242 -4.13 9.47 12.06
CA ILE A 242 -4.91 8.29 11.68
C ILE A 242 -4.18 7.57 10.54
N TYR A 243 -3.87 6.30 10.75
CA TYR A 243 -3.35 5.40 9.73
C TYR A 243 -4.00 4.02 9.83
N LEU A 244 -4.04 3.32 8.70
CA LEU A 244 -4.66 2.00 8.59
C LEU A 244 -3.74 0.96 9.24
N GLN A 245 -4.25 0.23 10.23
CA GLN A 245 -3.48 -0.75 11.01
C GLN A 245 -3.81 -2.20 10.67
N GLY A 246 -4.81 -2.42 9.85
CA GLY A 246 -5.24 -3.76 9.48
C GLY A 246 -6.35 -3.73 8.46
N TYR A 247 -6.51 -4.85 7.79
CA TYR A 247 -7.60 -5.13 6.86
C TYR A 247 -8.17 -6.51 7.15
N GLN A 248 -9.48 -6.60 7.18
CA GLN A 248 -10.16 -7.88 7.27
C GLN A 248 -11.50 -7.78 6.51
N ASN A 249 -11.71 -8.67 5.55
CA ASN A 249 -12.98 -8.80 4.86
C ASN A 249 -13.63 -10.14 5.22
N ASN A 250 -14.66 -10.09 6.06
CA ASN A 250 -15.38 -11.27 6.55
C ASN A 250 -16.66 -11.59 5.75
N SER A 251 -16.91 -10.87 4.64
CA SER A 251 -18.07 -11.13 3.79
C SER A 251 -18.01 -12.52 3.17
N GLU A 252 -19.06 -13.32 3.34
CA GLU A 252 -19.14 -14.66 2.75
C GLU A 252 -19.07 -14.62 1.21
N ASN A 253 -19.67 -13.61 0.60
CA ASN A 253 -19.59 -13.40 -0.84
C ASN A 253 -18.14 -13.16 -1.29
N PHE A 254 -17.38 -12.37 -0.54
CA PHE A 254 -15.97 -12.12 -0.86
C PHE A 254 -15.12 -13.38 -0.68
N LYS A 255 -15.35 -14.14 0.40
CA LYS A 255 -14.66 -15.44 0.61
C LYS A 255 -14.97 -16.44 -0.51
N ALA A 256 -16.19 -16.43 -1.04
CA ALA A 256 -16.52 -17.26 -2.21
C ALA A 256 -15.71 -16.84 -3.45
N LEU A 257 -15.57 -15.53 -3.68
CA LEU A 257 -14.79 -14.99 -4.80
C LEU A 257 -13.28 -15.19 -4.67
N LEU A 258 -12.75 -15.38 -3.47
CA LEU A 258 -11.34 -15.76 -3.26
C LEU A 258 -11.03 -17.19 -3.70
N LYS A 259 -12.06 -18.05 -3.79
CA LYS A 259 -11.87 -19.41 -4.35
C LYS A 259 -11.56 -19.28 -5.84
N ARG A 260 -10.65 -20.14 -6.31
CA ARG A 260 -10.37 -20.22 -7.74
C ARG A 260 -11.60 -20.67 -8.51
N CYS A 261 -11.71 -20.20 -9.74
CA CYS A 261 -12.69 -20.72 -10.69
C CYS A 261 -12.45 -22.21 -10.96
N ILE A 262 -13.49 -22.90 -11.43
CA ILE A 262 -13.35 -24.30 -11.85
C ILE A 262 -12.32 -24.41 -12.97
N ASP A 263 -11.54 -25.49 -12.95
CA ASP A 263 -10.53 -25.75 -13.98
C ASP A 263 -11.18 -25.97 -15.34
N VAL A 264 -10.50 -25.48 -16.38
CA VAL A 264 -10.86 -25.76 -17.77
C VAL A 264 -10.53 -27.21 -18.11
N ASN A 265 -11.29 -27.83 -19.04
CA ASN A 265 -10.91 -29.12 -19.61
C ASN A 265 -9.65 -28.97 -20.44
N LEU A 266 -8.51 -29.42 -19.90
CA LEU A 266 -7.20 -29.28 -20.53
C LEU A 266 -7.05 -30.09 -21.81
N VAL A 267 -7.79 -31.20 -21.97
CA VAL A 267 -7.78 -31.99 -23.21
C VAL A 267 -8.43 -31.21 -24.35
N ASP A 268 -9.62 -30.66 -24.12
CA ASP A 268 -10.31 -29.82 -25.09
C ASP A 268 -9.50 -28.56 -25.41
N LEU A 269 -8.88 -27.97 -24.40
CA LEU A 269 -8.04 -26.79 -24.54
C LEU A 269 -6.80 -27.09 -25.41
N ALA A 270 -6.08 -28.19 -25.14
CA ALA A 270 -4.92 -28.62 -25.91
C ALA A 270 -5.28 -28.84 -27.39
N ASN A 271 -6.44 -29.47 -27.66
CA ASN A 271 -6.95 -29.67 -29.03
C ASN A 271 -7.21 -28.34 -29.74
N ILE A 272 -7.83 -27.36 -29.07
CA ILE A 272 -8.12 -26.02 -29.63
C ILE A 272 -6.82 -25.25 -29.89
N MET A 273 -5.87 -25.35 -28.98
CA MET A 273 -4.60 -24.63 -29.04
C MET A 273 -3.57 -25.30 -29.94
N HIS A 274 -3.85 -26.51 -30.42
CA HIS A 274 -2.91 -27.36 -31.21
C HIS A 274 -1.57 -27.57 -30.51
N ILE A 275 -1.60 -27.84 -29.20
CA ILE A 275 -0.43 -28.12 -28.34
C ILE A 275 -0.59 -29.47 -27.65
N ASP A 276 0.50 -30.01 -27.11
CA ASP A 276 0.45 -31.20 -26.27
C ASP A 276 -0.21 -30.91 -24.92
N ILE A 277 -0.80 -31.96 -24.32
CA ILE A 277 -1.48 -31.83 -23.03
C ILE A 277 -0.54 -31.41 -21.92
N ASP A 278 0.71 -31.84 -21.95
CA ASP A 278 1.72 -31.44 -20.96
C ASP A 278 2.05 -29.95 -21.07
N GLU A 279 2.06 -29.40 -22.27
CA GLU A 279 2.22 -27.98 -22.51
C GLU A 279 0.98 -27.20 -22.05
N ALA A 280 -0.23 -27.71 -22.36
CA ALA A 280 -1.48 -27.13 -21.87
C ALA A 280 -1.53 -27.11 -20.33
N VAL A 281 -1.10 -28.18 -19.67
CA VAL A 281 -0.98 -28.23 -18.19
C VAL A 281 -0.01 -27.20 -17.71
N LYS A 282 1.15 -27.03 -18.32
CA LYS A 282 2.17 -26.07 -17.92
C LYS A 282 1.70 -24.62 -18.05
N VAL A 283 0.94 -24.30 -19.10
CA VAL A 283 0.52 -22.93 -19.41
C VAL A 283 -0.77 -22.54 -18.69
N TYR A 284 -1.75 -23.45 -18.61
CA TYR A 284 -3.11 -23.12 -18.18
C TYR A 284 -3.55 -23.76 -16.86
N LYS A 285 -2.83 -24.79 -16.37
CA LYS A 285 -3.16 -25.31 -15.05
C LYS A 285 -2.80 -24.27 -14.00
N GLN A 286 -3.79 -23.90 -13.22
CA GLN A 286 -3.61 -22.94 -12.13
C GLN A 286 -2.61 -23.53 -11.13
N ASN A 287 -1.41 -22.96 -11.10
CA ASN A 287 -0.45 -23.26 -10.06
C ASN A 287 -0.95 -22.66 -8.75
N SER A 288 -1.00 -23.45 -7.68
CA SER A 288 -1.26 -22.91 -6.35
C SER A 288 -0.23 -21.82 -6.07
N VAL A 289 -0.66 -20.57 -5.98
CA VAL A 289 0.18 -19.51 -5.41
C VAL A 289 0.52 -19.97 -4.03
N VAL A 290 1.79 -20.30 -3.79
CA VAL A 290 2.26 -20.73 -2.46
C VAL A 290 2.32 -19.44 -1.62
N ILE A 291 1.17 -19.12 -1.02
CA ILE A 291 1.12 -18.12 0.04
C ILE A 291 1.68 -18.82 1.27
N THR A 292 2.93 -18.55 1.58
CA THR A 292 3.52 -18.96 2.83
C THR A 292 2.98 -18.06 3.95
N THR A 293 1.73 -18.29 4.34
CA THR A 293 1.28 -17.81 5.64
C THR A 293 2.01 -18.62 6.69
N PRO A 294 2.75 -18.01 7.60
CA PRO A 294 3.17 -18.71 8.81
C PRO A 294 1.89 -19.16 9.50
N LYS A 295 1.72 -20.47 9.66
CA LYS A 295 0.69 -20.99 10.54
C LYS A 295 0.97 -20.44 11.94
N VAL A 296 0.05 -19.64 12.46
CA VAL A 296 -0.01 -19.27 13.88
C VAL A 296 -0.30 -20.51 14.69
#